data_cbdd51c0d392fef59da9a8b15e92e54b
#
_entry.id   cbdd51c0d392fef59da9a8b15e92e54b
#
_cell.length_a   1.000
_cell.length_b   1.000
_cell.length_c   1.000
_cell.angle_alpha   90.00
_cell.angle_beta   90.00
_cell.angle_gamma   90.00
#
_symmetry.space_group_name_H-M   'P 1'
#
loop_
_entity.id
_entity.type
_entity.pdbx_description
1 polymer ?
#
loop_
_entity_poly.entity_id
_entity_poly.type
_entity_poly.pdbx_seq_one_letter_code
_entity_poly.pdbx_strand_id
1 'polypeptide(L)'
;MVGLLDVNVLVALLVPEHQHHDAAIEWFAAEANQGWATCAVTELGVIRVCAQLPGGPWPPETTADRLLLLTAASREYEFWPDAISPATMAEGRTATTTKQITDRYLLGLARRHGGRVITFDGGLAAAGGDDVNCLLPPEA
;
A
#
# COMPACT_ATOMS: atom_id res chain seq x y z
N MET A 1 -11.54 1.26 -10.54
CA MET A 1 -10.41 2.15 -10.18
C MET A 1 -9.30 1.31 -9.58
N VAL A 2 -8.09 1.44 -10.11
CA VAL A 2 -6.94 0.66 -9.64
C VAL A 2 -6.54 1.10 -8.23
N GLY A 3 -6.31 0.14 -7.34
CA GLY A 3 -5.90 0.40 -5.97
C GLY A 3 -4.40 0.24 -5.77
N LEU A 4 -3.70 1.33 -5.40
CA LEU A 4 -2.32 1.28 -4.96
C LEU A 4 -2.30 0.81 -3.50
N LEU A 5 -1.70 -0.34 -3.24
CA LEU A 5 -1.67 -0.90 -1.88
C LEU A 5 -0.60 -0.21 -1.05
N ASP A 6 -1.03 0.41 0.05
CA ASP A 6 -0.11 0.95 1.05
C ASP A 6 0.70 -0.19 1.70
N VAL A 7 1.83 0.16 2.28
CA VAL A 7 2.72 -0.81 2.95
C VAL A 7 1.98 -1.66 3.97
N ASN A 8 1.12 -1.05 4.80
CA ASN A 8 0.37 -1.78 5.82
C ASN A 8 -0.57 -2.84 5.24
N VAL A 9 -1.14 -2.59 4.07
CA VAL A 9 -1.99 -3.58 3.38
C VAL A 9 -1.15 -4.71 2.79
N LEU A 10 -0.01 -4.39 2.18
CA LEU A 10 0.90 -5.41 1.66
C LEU A 10 1.42 -6.33 2.76
N VAL A 11 1.82 -5.76 3.91
CA VAL A 11 2.26 -6.56 5.07
C VAL A 11 1.12 -7.48 5.53
N ALA A 12 -0.08 -6.95 5.68
CA ALA A 12 -1.24 -7.73 6.13
C ALA A 12 -1.59 -8.86 5.16
N LEU A 13 -1.44 -8.64 3.84
CA LEU A 13 -1.66 -9.69 2.85
C LEU A 13 -0.64 -10.82 2.94
N LEU A 14 0.63 -10.46 3.10
CA LEU A 14 1.73 -11.43 3.04
C LEU A 14 1.96 -12.17 4.36
N VAL A 15 1.64 -11.55 5.51
CA VAL A 15 1.92 -12.10 6.84
C VAL A 15 0.64 -12.64 7.45
N PRO A 16 0.47 -13.99 7.51
CA PRO A 16 -0.78 -14.59 8.01
C PRO A 16 -1.11 -14.26 9.46
N GLU A 17 -0.12 -13.97 10.28
CA GLU A 17 -0.29 -13.64 11.70
C GLU A 17 -0.61 -12.17 11.96
N HIS A 18 -0.62 -11.34 10.91
CA HIS A 18 -0.93 -9.91 11.05
C HIS A 18 -2.37 -9.72 11.51
N GLN A 19 -2.59 -8.78 12.45
CA GLN A 19 -3.92 -8.52 13.02
C GLN A 19 -4.98 -8.18 11.97
N HIS A 20 -4.59 -7.60 10.83
CA HIS A 20 -5.49 -7.22 9.74
C HIS A 20 -5.38 -8.15 8.52
N HIS A 21 -4.78 -9.33 8.69
CA HIS A 21 -4.62 -10.28 7.58
C HIS A 21 -5.96 -10.62 6.93
N ASP A 22 -6.95 -10.99 7.74
CA ASP A 22 -8.26 -11.40 7.21
C ASP A 22 -8.96 -10.27 6.46
N ALA A 23 -8.89 -9.04 6.96
CA ALA A 23 -9.46 -7.87 6.29
C ALA A 23 -8.77 -7.59 4.96
N ALA A 24 -7.44 -7.73 4.89
CA ALA A 24 -6.69 -7.55 3.67
C ALA A 24 -7.02 -8.63 2.63
N ILE A 25 -7.10 -9.89 3.05
CA ILE A 25 -7.47 -11.01 2.17
C ILE A 25 -8.89 -10.84 1.65
N GLU A 26 -9.82 -10.42 2.50
CA GLU A 26 -11.21 -10.18 2.10
C GLU A 26 -11.30 -9.08 1.03
N TRP A 27 -10.61 -7.97 1.23
CA TRP A 27 -10.54 -6.91 0.23
C TRP A 27 -9.94 -7.43 -1.08
N PHE A 28 -8.83 -8.14 -0.99
CA PHE A 28 -8.13 -8.66 -2.17
C PHE A 28 -9.02 -9.59 -2.98
N ALA A 29 -9.72 -10.49 -2.33
CA ALA A 29 -10.64 -11.42 -2.99
C ALA A 29 -11.81 -10.71 -3.66
N ALA A 30 -12.32 -9.63 -3.06
CA ALA A 30 -13.49 -8.91 -3.57
C ALA A 30 -13.15 -7.88 -4.64
N GLU A 31 -12.00 -7.19 -4.52
CA GLU A 31 -11.74 -5.95 -5.27
C GLU A 31 -10.51 -5.99 -6.17
N ALA A 32 -9.55 -6.90 -5.95
CA ALA A 32 -8.29 -6.90 -6.71
C ALA A 32 -8.49 -7.15 -8.22
N ASN A 33 -9.60 -7.78 -8.60
CA ASN A 33 -9.94 -8.00 -10.00
C ASN A 33 -10.23 -6.70 -10.77
N GLN A 34 -10.47 -5.60 -10.08
CA GLN A 34 -10.65 -4.28 -10.70
C GLN A 34 -9.31 -3.57 -10.94
N GLY A 35 -8.22 -4.18 -10.56
CA GLY A 35 -6.88 -3.66 -10.71
C GLY A 35 -6.25 -3.25 -9.37
N TRP A 36 -5.01 -3.64 -9.19
CA TRP A 36 -4.23 -3.24 -8.03
C TRP A 36 -2.77 -3.02 -8.44
N ALA A 37 -2.07 -2.23 -7.66
CA ALA A 37 -0.72 -1.80 -8.01
C ALA A 37 0.19 -1.76 -6.80
N THR A 38 1.47 -1.87 -7.07
CA THR A 38 2.55 -1.49 -6.17
C THR A 38 3.45 -0.47 -6.85
N CYS A 39 4.33 0.15 -6.09
CA CYS A 39 5.42 0.99 -6.61
C CYS A 39 6.69 0.70 -5.82
N ALA A 40 7.81 1.26 -6.23
CA ALA A 40 9.09 1.00 -5.56
C ALA A 40 9.04 1.37 -4.07
N VAL A 41 8.38 2.47 -3.74
CA VAL A 41 8.25 2.92 -2.34
C VAL A 41 7.50 1.90 -1.48
N THR A 42 6.37 1.37 -1.97
CA THR A 42 5.60 0.38 -1.21
C THR A 42 6.31 -0.96 -1.13
N GLU A 43 7.00 -1.38 -2.17
CA GLU A 43 7.77 -2.63 -2.15
C GLU A 43 8.97 -2.54 -1.22
N LEU A 44 9.71 -1.44 -1.24
CA LEU A 44 10.77 -1.20 -0.26
C LEU A 44 10.21 -1.21 1.17
N GLY A 45 9.06 -0.60 1.36
CA GLY A 45 8.41 -0.53 2.66
C GLY A 45 8.01 -1.90 3.20
N VAL A 46 7.39 -2.75 2.40
CA VAL A 46 6.98 -4.08 2.86
C VAL A 46 8.20 -4.96 3.15
N ILE A 47 9.24 -4.89 2.34
CA ILE A 47 10.47 -5.64 2.59
C ILE A 47 11.11 -5.19 3.92
N ARG A 48 11.16 -3.89 4.16
CA ARG A 48 11.73 -3.33 5.40
C ARG A 48 10.91 -3.71 6.63
N VAL A 49 9.59 -3.62 6.58
CA VAL A 49 8.73 -3.97 7.72
C VAL A 49 8.83 -5.45 8.02
N CYS A 50 8.78 -6.31 7.02
CA CYS A 50 8.88 -7.76 7.23
C CYS A 50 10.26 -8.18 7.77
N ALA A 51 11.31 -7.44 7.46
CA ALA A 51 12.65 -7.68 8.00
C ALA A 51 12.76 -7.33 9.50
N GLN A 52 11.75 -6.64 10.06
CA GLN A 52 11.72 -6.21 11.46
C GLN A 52 10.55 -6.80 12.26
N LEU A 53 9.89 -7.85 11.73
CA LEU A 53 8.76 -8.46 12.43
C LEU A 53 9.16 -9.02 13.78
N PRO A 54 8.45 -8.66 14.86
CA PRO A 54 8.71 -9.20 16.19
C PRO A 54 8.56 -10.72 16.21
N GLY A 55 9.53 -11.42 16.81
CA GLY A 55 9.47 -12.86 17.02
C GLY A 55 9.77 -13.72 15.80
N GLY A 56 9.97 -13.15 14.64
CA GLY A 56 10.26 -13.92 13.42
C GLY A 56 10.44 -13.02 12.20
N PRO A 57 11.54 -12.25 12.12
CA PRO A 57 11.79 -11.40 10.97
C PRO A 57 12.00 -12.24 9.70
N TRP A 58 11.47 -11.75 8.59
CA TRP A 58 11.68 -12.38 7.30
C TRP A 58 12.93 -11.80 6.64
N PRO A 59 13.85 -12.64 6.15
CA PRO A 59 14.93 -12.15 5.29
C PRO A 59 14.34 -11.39 4.09
N PRO A 60 14.98 -10.32 3.61
CA PRO A 60 14.48 -9.56 2.46
C PRO A 60 14.14 -10.42 1.24
N GLU A 61 14.96 -11.44 0.96
CA GLU A 61 14.71 -12.37 -0.14
C GLU A 61 13.37 -13.10 0.01
N THR A 62 13.01 -13.52 1.23
CA THR A 62 11.75 -14.19 1.50
C THR A 62 10.56 -13.31 1.16
N THR A 63 10.59 -12.06 1.61
CA THR A 63 9.51 -11.10 1.32
C THR A 63 9.41 -10.83 -0.18
N ALA A 64 10.55 -10.62 -0.83
CA ALA A 64 10.59 -10.39 -2.27
C ALA A 64 9.99 -11.58 -3.04
N ASP A 65 10.35 -12.80 -2.68
CA ASP A 65 9.82 -14.01 -3.34
C ASP A 65 8.30 -14.13 -3.16
N ARG A 66 7.81 -13.88 -1.96
CA ARG A 66 6.37 -13.94 -1.68
C ARG A 66 5.59 -12.87 -2.44
N LEU A 67 6.15 -11.67 -2.53
CA LEU A 67 5.55 -10.59 -3.31
C LEU A 67 5.50 -10.95 -4.79
N LEU A 68 6.57 -11.52 -5.34
CA LEU A 68 6.61 -11.95 -6.74
C LEU A 68 5.59 -13.07 -7.02
N LEU A 69 5.41 -14.02 -6.10
CA LEU A 69 4.37 -15.04 -6.25
C LEU A 69 2.98 -14.43 -6.32
N LEU A 70 2.69 -13.45 -5.47
CA LEU A 70 1.39 -12.77 -5.46
C LEU A 70 1.16 -12.00 -6.76
N THR A 71 2.13 -11.23 -7.21
CA THR A 71 1.99 -10.42 -8.44
C THR A 71 1.90 -11.29 -9.68
N ALA A 72 2.67 -12.38 -9.75
CA ALA A 72 2.66 -13.30 -10.88
C ALA A 72 1.30 -14.03 -11.02
N ALA A 73 0.60 -14.25 -9.91
CA ALA A 73 -0.70 -14.91 -9.91
C ALA A 73 -1.87 -13.96 -10.22
N SER A 74 -1.61 -12.66 -10.34
CA SER A 74 -2.66 -11.64 -10.50
C SER A 74 -2.60 -11.02 -11.89
N ARG A 75 -3.68 -11.21 -12.69
CA ARG A 75 -3.76 -10.64 -14.05
C ARG A 75 -3.90 -9.13 -14.04
N GLU A 76 -4.57 -8.59 -13.06
CA GLU A 76 -4.91 -7.17 -12.94
C GLU A 76 -3.88 -6.38 -12.13
N TYR A 77 -2.71 -6.97 -11.89
CA TYR A 77 -1.61 -6.30 -11.20
C TYR A 77 -0.82 -5.40 -12.15
N GLU A 78 -0.47 -4.21 -11.64
CA GLU A 78 0.42 -3.27 -12.32
C GLU A 78 1.53 -2.82 -11.37
N PHE A 79 2.76 -2.70 -11.89
CA PHE A 79 3.80 -1.96 -11.19
C PHE A 79 3.79 -0.51 -11.69
N TRP A 80 3.69 0.45 -10.78
CA TRP A 80 3.69 1.88 -11.14
C TRP A 80 5.08 2.47 -10.97
N PRO A 81 5.72 2.95 -12.06
CA PRO A 81 7.03 3.59 -11.95
C PRO A 81 6.97 4.88 -11.13
N ASP A 82 8.02 5.13 -10.36
CA ASP A 82 8.19 6.37 -9.59
C ASP A 82 8.74 7.48 -10.51
N ALA A 83 7.94 7.91 -11.46
CA ALA A 83 8.37 8.90 -12.45
C ALA A 83 8.19 10.35 -12.00
N ILE A 84 7.78 10.58 -10.75
CA ILE A 84 7.43 11.90 -10.24
C ILE A 84 8.30 12.23 -9.03
N SER A 85 8.92 13.42 -9.08
CA SER A 85 9.68 13.90 -7.94
C SER A 85 8.75 14.29 -6.78
N PRO A 86 8.98 13.76 -5.56
CA PRO A 86 8.21 14.20 -4.38
C PRO A 86 8.32 15.70 -4.11
N ALA A 87 9.44 16.32 -4.48
CA ALA A 87 9.67 17.74 -4.28
C ALA A 87 8.76 18.63 -5.13
N THR A 88 8.31 18.13 -6.28
CA THR A 88 7.44 18.87 -7.21
C THR A 88 5.96 18.48 -7.07
N MET A 89 5.66 17.44 -6.31
CA MET A 89 4.31 16.94 -6.13
C MET A 89 3.56 17.76 -5.09
N ALA A 90 2.39 18.30 -5.45
CA ALA A 90 1.61 19.14 -4.55
C ALA A 90 1.24 18.42 -3.25
N GLU A 91 0.79 17.17 -3.35
CA GLU A 91 0.41 16.36 -2.19
C GLU A 91 1.58 16.19 -1.21
N GLY A 92 2.78 15.90 -1.71
CA GLY A 92 3.96 15.71 -0.89
C GLY A 92 4.36 16.97 -0.12
N ARG A 93 4.08 18.14 -0.67
CA ARG A 93 4.44 19.43 -0.05
C ARG A 93 3.48 19.83 1.07
N THR A 94 2.37 19.15 1.24
CA THR A 94 1.39 19.42 2.32
C THR A 94 1.67 18.61 3.58
N ALA A 95 2.63 17.68 3.54
CA ALA A 95 2.99 16.88 4.70
C ALA A 95 3.57 17.76 5.82
N THR A 96 3.10 17.54 7.04
CA THR A 96 3.54 18.29 8.23
C THR A 96 4.28 17.42 9.24
N THR A 97 4.28 16.09 9.06
CA THR A 97 4.98 15.13 9.89
C THR A 97 5.76 14.15 9.01
N THR A 98 6.78 13.51 9.59
CA THR A 98 7.58 12.51 8.85
C THR A 98 6.74 11.35 8.36
N LYS A 99 5.75 10.91 9.14
CA LYS A 99 4.83 9.84 8.76
C LYS A 99 4.03 10.19 7.50
N GLN A 100 3.63 11.45 7.36
CA GLN A 100 2.81 11.90 6.24
C GLN A 100 3.59 12.02 4.93
N ILE A 101 4.90 12.06 4.95
CA ILE A 101 5.72 12.27 3.74
C ILE A 101 5.44 11.17 2.71
N THR A 102 5.59 9.92 3.11
CA THR A 102 5.35 8.78 2.23
C THR A 102 3.87 8.67 1.84
N ASP A 103 2.97 8.83 2.82
CA ASP A 103 1.52 8.73 2.59
C ASP A 103 1.04 9.72 1.52
N ARG A 104 1.52 10.97 1.59
CA ARG A 104 1.16 12.01 0.63
C ARG A 104 1.75 11.76 -0.75
N TYR A 105 2.95 11.19 -0.81
CA TYR A 105 3.53 10.76 -2.08
C TYR A 105 2.68 9.68 -2.75
N LEU A 106 2.25 8.67 -1.99
CA LEU A 106 1.41 7.60 -2.52
C LEU A 106 0.06 8.13 -3.02
N LEU A 107 -0.52 9.07 -2.29
CA LEU A 107 -1.76 9.72 -2.71
C LEU A 107 -1.59 10.47 -4.04
N GLY A 108 -0.52 11.25 -4.18
CA GLY A 108 -0.22 11.95 -5.42
C GLY A 108 0.04 11.02 -6.59
N LEU A 109 0.76 9.93 -6.36
CA LEU A 109 1.03 8.92 -7.38
C LEU A 109 -0.27 8.25 -7.84
N ALA A 110 -1.12 7.85 -6.90
CA ALA A 110 -2.41 7.23 -7.21
C ALA A 110 -3.31 8.17 -8.03
N ARG A 111 -3.39 9.44 -7.67
CA ARG A 111 -4.17 10.43 -8.41
C ARG A 111 -3.69 10.59 -9.85
N ARG A 112 -2.38 10.57 -10.08
CA ARG A 112 -1.82 10.68 -11.43
C ARG A 112 -2.11 9.46 -12.29
N HIS A 113 -2.31 8.30 -11.68
CA HIS A 113 -2.71 7.08 -12.39
C HIS A 113 -4.23 6.92 -12.50
N GLY A 114 -5.01 7.88 -12.01
CA GLY A 114 -6.47 7.78 -11.98
C GLY A 114 -6.97 6.69 -11.02
N GLY A 115 -6.14 6.31 -10.06
CA GLY A 115 -6.46 5.30 -9.06
C GLY A 115 -6.66 5.89 -7.67
N ARG A 116 -6.62 5.01 -6.67
CA ARG A 116 -6.73 5.39 -5.26
C ARG A 116 -5.78 4.58 -4.40
N VAL A 117 -5.51 5.06 -3.19
CA VAL A 117 -4.70 4.33 -2.21
C VAL A 117 -5.59 3.43 -1.37
N ILE A 118 -5.17 2.18 -1.17
CA ILE A 118 -5.81 1.23 -0.27
C ILE A 118 -4.95 1.14 0.99
N THR A 119 -5.53 1.42 2.14
CA THR A 119 -4.76 1.56 3.39
C THR A 119 -5.57 1.13 4.61
N PHE A 120 -4.88 0.89 5.71
CA PHE A 120 -5.48 0.79 7.05
C PHE A 120 -5.33 2.10 7.86
N ASP A 121 -4.80 3.16 7.26
CA ASP A 121 -4.53 4.43 7.95
C ASP A 121 -5.69 5.41 7.77
N GLY A 122 -6.43 5.69 8.86
CA GLY A 122 -7.53 6.65 8.86
C GLY A 122 -7.09 8.09 8.61
N GLY A 123 -5.86 8.45 9.00
CA GLY A 123 -5.32 9.79 8.75
C GLY A 123 -5.12 10.06 7.27
N LEU A 124 -4.66 9.05 6.52
CA LEU A 124 -4.52 9.15 5.08
C LEU A 124 -5.91 9.26 4.41
N ALA A 125 -6.89 8.51 4.89
CA ALA A 125 -8.26 8.59 4.40
C ALA A 125 -8.85 9.98 4.61
N ALA A 126 -8.62 10.60 5.76
CA ALA A 126 -9.09 11.96 6.04
C ALA A 126 -8.46 12.99 5.08
N ALA A 127 -7.21 12.80 4.70
CA ALA A 127 -6.51 13.70 3.78
C ALA A 127 -6.91 13.50 2.32
N GLY A 128 -7.18 12.26 1.91
CA GLY A 128 -7.39 11.89 0.51
C GLY A 128 -8.83 11.82 0.05
N GLY A 129 -9.80 11.78 0.95
CA GLY A 129 -11.22 11.67 0.60
C GLY A 129 -11.51 10.43 -0.25
N ASP A 130 -12.18 10.64 -1.38
CA ASP A 130 -12.58 9.55 -2.29
C ASP A 130 -11.40 8.86 -2.99
N ASP A 131 -10.21 9.46 -2.95
CA ASP A 131 -9.01 8.87 -3.54
C ASP A 131 -8.28 7.91 -2.59
N VAL A 132 -8.85 7.66 -1.41
CA VAL A 132 -8.35 6.71 -0.43
C VAL A 132 -9.48 5.79 0.02
N ASN A 133 -9.20 4.49 0.03
CA ASN A 133 -10.09 3.50 0.63
C ASN A 133 -9.42 2.95 1.89
N CYS A 134 -9.96 3.30 3.05
CA CYS A 134 -9.51 2.78 4.33
C CYS A 134 -10.27 1.51 4.67
N LEU A 135 -9.54 0.42 4.91
CA LEU A 135 -10.13 -0.91 5.15
C LEU A 135 -10.54 -1.13 6.61
N LEU A 136 -10.19 -0.22 7.51
CA LEU A 136 -10.68 -0.29 8.88
C LEU A 136 -12.12 0.22 8.95
N PRO A 137 -12.98 -0.41 9.77
CA PRO A 137 -14.30 0.12 9.99
C PRO A 137 -14.21 1.50 10.64
N PRO A 138 -15.16 2.43 10.37
CA PRO A 138 -15.19 3.70 11.05
C PRO A 138 -15.32 3.49 12.56
N GLU A 139 -14.61 4.29 13.34
CA GLU A 139 -14.76 4.26 14.79
C GLU A 139 -16.19 4.61 15.18
N ALA A 140 -16.76 3.81 16.06
CA ALA A 140 -18.12 4.00 16.53
C ALA A 140 -18.23 5.25 17.42
#